data_eb7a7ff45d37e59eaa1b86c01c8f6d39
#
_entry.id   eb7a7ff45d37e59eaa1b86c01c8f6d39
#
_cell.length_a   1.000
_cell.length_b   1.000
_cell.length_c   1.000
_cell.angle_alpha   90.00
_cell.angle_beta   90.00
_cell.angle_gamma   90.00
#
_symmetry.space_group_name_H-M   'P 1'
#
loop_
_entity.id
_entity.type
_entity.pdbx_description
1 polymer ?
#
loop_
_entity_poly.entity_id
_entity_poly.type
_entity_poly.pdbx_seq_one_letter_code
_entity_poly.pdbx_strand_id
1 'polypeptide(L)'
;MTLQRGMPLYEMEKQETVGENADGNIVIRGECVSACAYLKEKGIQVDLVYIDPPFASGADYAKKVYIRRNPKVAEVIAQAEQELDVDELKAFEEKMYGDVWDKEKYLNWMYENLMAIKSVMSETATIFVHLDYHIGAYVKILLDEIFGEANCINEIVWRRKGGTALGSMNSLSVAYDNIFWYAKSSEYIINPVYTEASEEYINQQFKYADEDGRRYMITVMRSPNPRPNLMYDYKGYKMPPNGWAITRDKMEELDRLGYLHFPDSKDKQIYKKIYLDEYQGQAINNLWTDISTLKGSNSEIVNYATQKPEELLERALTLSSNENMIVADFFGGSGVTAAVANKLNRKFIHCDIGLNSIQTTRDRLVADGAEFDVLEIKDGVQLYRNPVQTMDKIKSLIPGLKNEDSLDSFWEGAISDSKLGTVPVYVPNLMDSASKLLDKVTMNRIIHQAIPDLDAGIKKVIVYYIDITDEAEILKFIKEDDSTNVEIELRDLKTILDDVIIGDYAEFHAEEIHEDLLGGYAVTIEKFISDRVLSKIAEFNQKSLLNSSAKKPYKPIEISEDGLELIEFLSVDCTAAEGEWHSDSEVKIDKNGFVIINGNKTKEFWDGRIRCENKPLRLKIRNICGDETVWDI
;
A
#
# COMPACT_ATOMS: atom_id res chain seq x y z
N MET A 1 -21.24 6.71 7.52
CA MET A 1 -21.77 7.08 8.84
C MET A 1 -20.73 7.80 9.70
N THR A 2 -19.49 7.35 9.78
CA THR A 2 -18.41 7.98 10.55
C THR A 2 -18.16 9.45 10.13
N LEU A 3 -18.20 9.73 8.82
CA LEU A 3 -18.08 11.10 8.28
C LEU A 3 -19.26 12.04 8.61
N GLN A 4 -20.44 11.50 8.93
CA GLN A 4 -21.63 12.28 9.31
C GLN A 4 -21.73 12.55 10.82
N ARG A 5 -21.00 11.78 11.64
CA ARG A 5 -21.06 11.86 13.12
C ARG A 5 -20.01 12.78 13.73
N GLY A 6 -19.22 13.46 12.93
CA GLY A 6 -17.99 14.13 13.35
C GLY A 6 -16.85 13.12 13.35
N MET A 7 -15.74 13.48 12.73
CA MET A 7 -14.57 12.60 12.70
C MET A 7 -14.03 12.48 14.11
N PRO A 8 -13.71 11.25 14.57
CA PRO A 8 -12.97 11.10 15.81
C PRO A 8 -11.68 11.92 15.69
N LEU A 9 -11.29 12.57 16.78
CA LEU A 9 -9.99 13.23 16.87
C LEU A 9 -8.93 12.13 16.88
N TYR A 10 -8.29 11.92 15.74
CA TYR A 10 -7.11 11.06 15.66
C TYR A 10 -5.90 11.90 16.08
N GLU A 11 -5.13 11.39 17.02
CA GLU A 11 -3.84 11.95 17.32
C GLU A 11 -2.86 11.54 16.22
N MET A 12 -2.33 12.51 15.49
CA MET A 12 -1.35 12.28 14.43
C MET A 12 0.04 12.60 15.01
N GLU A 13 0.91 11.62 15.03
CA GLU A 13 2.29 11.78 15.46
C GLU A 13 3.24 11.74 14.25
N LYS A 14 4.16 12.69 14.22
CA LYS A 14 5.24 12.69 13.25
C LYS A 14 6.37 11.81 13.79
N GLN A 15 6.66 10.74 13.06
CA GLN A 15 7.66 9.74 13.45
C GLN A 15 9.05 10.09 12.93
N GLU A 16 9.14 10.58 11.68
CA GLU A 16 10.40 10.84 11.00
C GLU A 16 10.21 11.89 9.89
N THR A 17 11.23 12.70 9.63
CA THR A 17 11.39 13.46 8.38
C THR A 17 12.62 12.96 7.64
N VAL A 18 12.44 12.59 6.38
CA VAL A 18 13.52 12.22 5.46
C VAL A 18 13.80 13.42 4.55
N GLY A 19 15.02 13.93 4.61
CA GLY A 19 15.40 15.17 3.90
C GLY A 19 14.79 16.44 4.52
N GLU A 20 14.66 17.51 3.73
CA GLU A 20 14.03 18.77 4.16
C GLU A 20 12.51 18.77 3.90
N ASN A 21 12.03 17.88 3.05
CA ASN A 21 10.63 17.72 2.64
C ASN A 21 9.92 19.04 2.29
N ALA A 22 10.57 19.88 1.48
CA ALA A 22 9.99 21.16 1.04
C ALA A 22 8.68 20.98 0.23
N ASP A 23 8.50 19.84 -0.42
CA ASP A 23 7.33 19.50 -1.24
C ASP A 23 6.11 19.05 -0.42
N GLY A 24 6.31 18.65 0.84
CA GLY A 24 5.26 18.20 1.74
C GLY A 24 4.73 16.81 1.37
N ASN A 25 5.59 15.91 0.90
CA ASN A 25 5.26 14.51 0.66
C ASN A 25 5.04 13.77 1.97
N ILE A 26 4.10 12.81 1.98
CA ILE A 26 3.67 12.18 3.23
C ILE A 26 3.55 10.67 3.06
N VAL A 27 4.08 9.93 4.04
CA VAL A 27 3.86 8.50 4.24
C VAL A 27 3.11 8.33 5.56
N ILE A 28 1.87 7.83 5.53
CA ILE A 28 0.98 7.73 6.69
C ILE A 28 0.79 6.27 7.07
N ARG A 29 1.11 5.92 8.31
CA ARG A 29 0.67 4.68 8.91
C ARG A 29 -0.70 4.88 9.55
N GLY A 30 -1.73 4.28 8.96
CA GLY A 30 -3.11 4.42 9.45
C GLY A 30 -4.15 3.93 8.46
N GLU A 31 -5.42 4.02 8.86
CA GLU A 31 -6.54 3.69 7.98
C GLU A 31 -6.85 4.82 6.99
N CYS A 32 -7.37 4.44 5.84
CA CYS A 32 -7.76 5.37 4.76
C CYS A 32 -8.68 6.49 5.25
N VAL A 33 -9.75 6.15 6.01
CA VAL A 33 -10.72 7.14 6.51
C VAL A 33 -10.06 8.16 7.43
N SER A 34 -9.18 7.70 8.32
CA SER A 34 -8.43 8.55 9.26
C SER A 34 -7.43 9.44 8.55
N ALA A 35 -6.72 8.90 7.55
CA ALA A 35 -5.81 9.67 6.71
C ALA A 35 -6.56 10.75 5.93
N CYS A 36 -7.71 10.42 5.33
CA CYS A 36 -8.56 11.41 4.66
C CYS A 36 -9.07 12.50 5.62
N ALA A 37 -9.37 12.13 6.89
CA ALA A 37 -9.76 13.09 7.92
C ALA A 37 -8.66 14.10 8.18
N TYR A 38 -7.43 13.63 8.38
CA TYR A 38 -6.25 14.46 8.57
C TYR A 38 -6.00 15.40 7.39
N LEU A 39 -6.02 14.87 6.15
CA LEU A 39 -5.83 15.69 4.95
C LEU A 39 -6.88 16.78 4.84
N LYS A 40 -8.13 16.46 5.14
CA LYS A 40 -9.24 17.42 5.13
C LYS A 40 -9.07 18.51 6.18
N GLU A 41 -8.64 18.16 7.40
CA GLU A 41 -8.33 19.12 8.47
C GLU A 41 -7.20 20.06 8.06
N LYS A 42 -6.16 19.55 7.42
CA LYS A 42 -5.04 20.33 6.89
C LYS A 42 -5.37 21.11 5.62
N GLY A 43 -6.56 20.93 5.03
CA GLY A 43 -6.95 21.57 3.79
C GLY A 43 -6.20 21.04 2.56
N ILE A 44 -5.61 19.84 2.65
CA ILE A 44 -4.88 19.21 1.55
C ILE A 44 -5.88 18.52 0.64
N GLN A 45 -5.82 18.83 -0.66
CA GLN A 45 -6.60 18.18 -1.70
C GLN A 45 -5.68 17.39 -2.63
N VAL A 46 -6.15 16.21 -3.07
CA VAL A 46 -5.40 15.32 -3.97
C VAL A 46 -5.94 15.42 -5.39
N ASP A 47 -5.04 15.40 -6.38
CA ASP A 47 -5.37 15.59 -7.79
C ASP A 47 -5.55 14.27 -8.54
N LEU A 48 -4.91 13.21 -8.07
CA LEU A 48 -5.06 11.87 -8.58
C LEU A 48 -5.04 10.86 -7.42
N VAL A 49 -5.95 9.90 -7.47
CA VAL A 49 -5.96 8.77 -6.55
C VAL A 49 -5.77 7.48 -7.34
N TYR A 50 -4.86 6.64 -6.90
CA TYR A 50 -4.77 5.25 -7.34
C TYR A 50 -4.88 4.36 -6.11
N ILE A 51 -5.77 3.36 -6.13
CA ILE A 51 -5.93 2.41 -5.04
C ILE A 51 -5.99 0.97 -5.56
N ASP A 52 -5.36 0.08 -4.81
CA ASP A 52 -5.36 -1.38 -5.00
C ASP A 52 -5.78 -2.05 -3.68
N PRO A 53 -7.07 -1.89 -3.26
CA PRO A 53 -7.55 -2.37 -1.98
C PRO A 53 -7.59 -3.91 -1.93
N PRO A 54 -7.72 -4.54 -0.75
CA PRO A 54 -7.98 -5.99 -0.65
C PRO A 54 -9.15 -6.42 -1.52
N PHE A 55 -9.05 -7.60 -2.17
CA PHE A 55 -10.02 -8.03 -3.20
C PHE A 55 -11.15 -8.92 -2.66
N ALA A 56 -11.23 -9.16 -1.35
CA ALA A 56 -12.11 -10.14 -0.75
C ALA A 56 -11.98 -11.54 -1.38
N SER A 57 -10.75 -11.90 -1.77
CA SER A 57 -10.44 -13.14 -2.51
C SER A 57 -10.50 -14.41 -1.68
N GLY A 58 -10.62 -14.28 -0.36
CA GLY A 58 -10.55 -15.39 0.60
C GLY A 58 -9.13 -15.92 0.81
N ALA A 59 -8.12 -15.26 0.28
CA ALA A 59 -6.72 -15.64 0.43
C ALA A 59 -6.08 -15.00 1.66
N ASP A 60 -5.18 -15.73 2.31
CA ASP A 60 -4.27 -15.18 3.30
C ASP A 60 -2.97 -14.78 2.63
N TYR A 61 -2.57 -13.55 2.81
CA TYR A 61 -1.30 -13.05 2.30
C TYR A 61 -0.23 -13.16 3.39
N ALA A 62 0.87 -13.81 3.05
CA ALA A 62 1.99 -14.05 3.95
C ALA A 62 3.29 -13.50 3.38
N LYS A 63 4.11 -12.92 4.27
CA LYS A 63 5.48 -12.50 3.97
C LYS A 63 6.43 -13.64 4.32
N LYS A 64 7.39 -13.90 3.44
CA LYS A 64 8.48 -14.81 3.73
C LYS A 64 9.55 -14.08 4.53
N VAL A 65 9.74 -14.48 5.78
CA VAL A 65 10.73 -13.89 6.70
C VAL A 65 11.97 -14.76 6.68
N TYR A 66 13.10 -14.15 6.32
CA TYR A 66 14.39 -14.83 6.22
C TYR A 66 15.23 -14.57 7.45
N ILE A 67 15.82 -15.63 8.03
CA ILE A 67 16.89 -15.50 9.01
C ILE A 67 18.15 -15.04 8.26
N ARG A 68 18.78 -13.97 8.73
CA ARG A 68 20.02 -13.45 8.12
C ARG A 68 21.21 -14.34 8.52
N ARG A 69 22.32 -14.16 7.86
CA ARG A 69 23.56 -14.76 8.32
C ARG A 69 24.08 -13.96 9.51
N ASN A 70 24.46 -14.67 10.58
CA ASN A 70 25.09 -14.03 11.74
C ASN A 70 26.42 -13.40 11.33
N PRO A 71 26.67 -12.12 11.63
CA PRO A 71 27.86 -11.39 11.17
C PRO A 71 29.16 -12.04 11.60
N LYS A 72 29.21 -12.70 12.76
CA LYS A 72 30.44 -13.35 13.30
C LYS A 72 30.90 -14.56 12.48
N VAL A 73 30.03 -15.17 11.69
CA VAL A 73 30.31 -16.38 10.91
C VAL A 73 29.90 -16.29 9.44
N ALA A 74 29.41 -15.14 9.00
CA ALA A 74 28.82 -14.95 7.66
C ALA A 74 29.77 -15.36 6.53
N GLU A 75 31.03 -14.94 6.58
CA GLU A 75 32.05 -15.27 5.58
C GLU A 75 32.38 -16.76 5.55
N VAL A 76 32.53 -17.40 6.72
CA VAL A 76 32.82 -18.83 6.81
C VAL A 76 31.68 -19.67 6.27
N ILE A 77 30.45 -19.32 6.60
CA ILE A 77 29.26 -20.00 6.07
C ILE A 77 29.18 -19.82 4.56
N ALA A 78 29.39 -18.61 4.03
CA ALA A 78 29.33 -18.34 2.60
C ALA A 78 30.38 -19.12 1.81
N GLN A 79 31.60 -19.26 2.35
CA GLN A 79 32.66 -20.07 1.74
C GLN A 79 32.28 -21.57 1.73
N ALA A 80 31.79 -22.09 2.84
CA ALA A 80 31.37 -23.49 2.93
C ALA A 80 30.20 -23.83 2.00
N GLU A 81 29.22 -22.96 1.87
CA GLU A 81 28.09 -23.13 0.93
C GLU A 81 28.56 -23.11 -0.52
N GLN A 82 29.49 -22.24 -0.87
CA GLN A 82 30.07 -22.17 -2.21
C GLN A 82 30.85 -23.46 -2.56
N GLU A 83 31.60 -24.00 -1.62
CA GLU A 83 32.34 -25.26 -1.79
C GLU A 83 31.38 -26.47 -1.95
N LEU A 84 30.22 -26.44 -1.31
CA LEU A 84 29.24 -27.52 -1.32
C LEU A 84 28.16 -27.35 -2.42
N ASP A 85 28.19 -26.25 -3.17
CA ASP A 85 27.16 -25.86 -4.16
C ASP A 85 25.73 -25.89 -3.57
N VAL A 86 25.58 -25.41 -2.34
CA VAL A 86 24.33 -25.35 -1.57
C VAL A 86 24.07 -23.92 -1.14
N ASP A 87 22.91 -23.38 -1.47
CA ASP A 87 22.42 -22.08 -0.96
C ASP A 87 21.18 -22.32 -0.08
N GLU A 88 21.38 -22.46 1.24
CA GLU A 88 20.33 -22.83 2.17
C GLU A 88 19.92 -21.67 3.07
N LEU A 89 18.99 -20.82 2.57
CA LEU A 89 18.40 -19.76 3.37
C LEU A 89 17.26 -20.30 4.24
N LYS A 90 17.40 -20.16 5.56
CA LYS A 90 16.35 -20.49 6.53
C LYS A 90 15.28 -19.39 6.52
N ALA A 91 14.02 -19.75 6.39
CA ALA A 91 12.89 -18.82 6.35
C ALA A 91 11.62 -19.44 6.93
N PHE A 92 10.74 -18.58 7.45
CA PHE A 92 9.37 -18.94 7.82
C PHE A 92 8.38 -17.95 7.19
N GLU A 93 7.08 -18.29 7.22
CA GLU A 93 6.02 -17.43 6.69
C GLU A 93 5.32 -16.72 7.84
N GLU A 94 5.21 -15.39 7.74
CA GLU A 94 4.42 -14.56 8.64
C GLU A 94 3.18 -14.06 7.90
N LYS A 95 1.99 -14.29 8.47
CA LYS A 95 0.74 -13.78 7.91
C LYS A 95 0.71 -12.26 8.03
N MET A 96 0.55 -11.58 6.89
CA MET A 96 0.48 -10.11 6.82
C MET A 96 -0.94 -9.62 7.06
N TYR A 97 -1.89 -10.12 6.29
CA TYR A 97 -3.32 -9.85 6.44
C TYR A 97 -4.14 -10.98 5.81
N GLY A 98 -5.37 -11.14 6.30
CA GLY A 98 -6.35 -12.06 5.71
C GLY A 98 -7.34 -11.27 4.86
N ASP A 99 -7.61 -11.76 3.66
CA ASP A 99 -8.57 -11.18 2.72
C ASP A 99 -9.90 -11.96 2.76
N VAL A 100 -10.27 -12.44 3.96
CA VAL A 100 -11.50 -13.20 4.20
C VAL A 100 -12.59 -12.24 4.66
N TRP A 101 -13.40 -11.76 3.72
CA TRP A 101 -14.48 -10.83 3.97
C TRP A 101 -15.83 -11.45 3.64
N ASP A 102 -16.82 -11.18 4.47
CA ASP A 102 -18.22 -11.23 4.04
C ASP A 102 -18.44 -10.12 3.00
N LYS A 103 -19.04 -10.46 1.87
CA LYS A 103 -19.20 -9.54 0.73
C LYS A 103 -19.95 -8.25 1.10
N GLU A 104 -20.99 -8.36 1.94
CA GLU A 104 -21.76 -7.20 2.38
C GLU A 104 -20.90 -6.26 3.25
N LYS A 105 -20.16 -6.82 4.21
CA LYS A 105 -19.23 -6.05 5.05
C LYS A 105 -18.15 -5.37 4.22
N TYR A 106 -17.59 -6.09 3.25
CA TYR A 106 -16.61 -5.51 2.33
C TYR A 106 -17.17 -4.32 1.55
N LEU A 107 -18.37 -4.45 0.98
CA LEU A 107 -18.97 -3.37 0.21
C LEU A 107 -19.31 -2.15 1.07
N ASN A 108 -19.78 -2.34 2.30
CA ASN A 108 -19.99 -1.25 3.25
C ASN A 108 -18.68 -0.54 3.62
N TRP A 109 -17.64 -1.30 3.91
CA TRP A 109 -16.30 -0.77 4.17
C TRP A 109 -15.75 0.00 2.96
N MET A 110 -15.85 -0.57 1.76
CA MET A 110 -15.40 0.08 0.53
C MET A 110 -16.18 1.38 0.26
N TYR A 111 -17.50 1.39 0.50
CA TYR A 111 -18.32 2.59 0.36
C TYR A 111 -17.82 3.72 1.28
N GLU A 112 -17.55 3.43 2.55
CA GLU A 112 -17.04 4.41 3.51
C GLU A 112 -15.67 4.97 3.06
N ASN A 113 -14.76 4.11 2.63
CA ASN A 113 -13.45 4.51 2.14
C ASN A 113 -13.54 5.39 0.88
N LEU A 114 -14.33 4.99 -0.11
CA LEU A 114 -14.53 5.77 -1.35
C LEU A 114 -15.17 7.14 -1.07
N MET A 115 -16.09 7.23 -0.12
CA MET A 115 -16.69 8.51 0.31
C MET A 115 -15.65 9.40 1.00
N ALA A 116 -14.79 8.84 1.85
CA ALA A 116 -13.70 9.57 2.50
C ALA A 116 -12.71 10.10 1.45
N ILE A 117 -12.27 9.24 0.53
CA ILE A 117 -11.36 9.60 -0.57
C ILE A 117 -11.97 10.74 -1.42
N LYS A 118 -13.22 10.60 -1.86
CA LYS A 118 -13.91 11.65 -2.63
C LYS A 118 -13.91 13.00 -1.92
N SER A 119 -13.99 13.00 -0.58
CA SER A 119 -14.03 14.23 0.22
C SER A 119 -12.72 15.04 0.21
N VAL A 120 -11.59 14.40 -0.11
CA VAL A 120 -10.26 15.03 -0.18
C VAL A 120 -9.75 15.22 -1.61
N MET A 121 -10.46 14.72 -2.61
CA MET A 121 -10.13 14.94 -4.02
C MET A 121 -10.39 16.40 -4.41
N SER A 122 -9.51 16.98 -5.24
CA SER A 122 -9.75 18.28 -5.90
C SER A 122 -10.89 18.18 -6.93
N GLU A 123 -11.44 19.28 -7.40
CA GLU A 123 -12.58 19.25 -8.34
C GLU A 123 -12.23 18.64 -9.71
N THR A 124 -10.96 18.73 -10.12
CA THR A 124 -10.46 18.14 -11.37
C THR A 124 -9.84 16.76 -11.20
N ALA A 125 -9.88 16.21 -9.98
CA ALA A 125 -9.25 14.96 -9.64
C ALA A 125 -9.91 13.74 -10.30
N THR A 126 -9.10 12.73 -10.53
CA THR A 126 -9.56 11.40 -10.98
C THR A 126 -9.12 10.32 -10.01
N ILE A 127 -9.79 9.18 -10.06
CA ILE A 127 -9.47 7.99 -9.27
C ILE A 127 -9.39 6.76 -10.17
N PHE A 128 -8.33 5.97 -9.98
CA PHE A 128 -8.19 4.61 -10.50
C PHE A 128 -8.41 3.61 -9.36
N VAL A 129 -9.35 2.70 -9.53
CA VAL A 129 -9.65 1.64 -8.57
C VAL A 129 -9.34 0.31 -9.22
N HIS A 130 -8.24 -0.31 -8.78
CA HIS A 130 -7.74 -1.57 -9.30
C HIS A 130 -8.34 -2.74 -8.52
N LEU A 131 -9.01 -3.64 -9.20
CA LEU A 131 -9.72 -4.76 -8.60
C LEU A 131 -9.62 -6.01 -9.47
N ASP A 132 -9.74 -7.15 -8.85
CA ASP A 132 -9.90 -8.40 -9.58
C ASP A 132 -11.37 -8.67 -9.96
N TYR A 133 -11.59 -9.77 -10.68
CA TYR A 133 -12.92 -10.14 -11.17
C TYR A 133 -13.91 -10.56 -10.07
N HIS A 134 -13.44 -10.92 -8.85
CA HIS A 134 -14.31 -11.42 -7.77
C HIS A 134 -15.22 -10.32 -7.24
N ILE A 135 -14.69 -9.12 -7.10
CA ILE A 135 -15.39 -8.01 -6.45
C ILE A 135 -15.61 -6.81 -7.38
N GLY A 136 -14.87 -6.72 -8.49
CA GLY A 136 -14.86 -5.55 -9.37
C GLY A 136 -16.25 -5.10 -9.82
N ALA A 137 -17.12 -6.03 -10.25
CA ALA A 137 -18.46 -5.69 -10.70
C ALA A 137 -19.35 -5.05 -9.61
N TYR A 138 -19.19 -5.45 -8.36
CA TYR A 138 -19.93 -4.88 -7.23
C TYR A 138 -19.42 -3.49 -6.85
N VAL A 139 -18.10 -3.31 -6.84
CA VAL A 139 -17.49 -2.00 -6.55
C VAL A 139 -17.77 -1.01 -7.68
N LYS A 140 -17.89 -1.47 -8.95
CA LYS A 140 -18.32 -0.62 -10.06
C LYS A 140 -19.67 0.05 -9.79
N ILE A 141 -20.62 -0.67 -9.19
CA ILE A 141 -21.92 -0.11 -8.82
C ILE A 141 -21.78 0.96 -7.73
N LEU A 142 -20.89 0.74 -6.73
CA LEU A 142 -20.61 1.75 -5.72
C LEU A 142 -19.96 3.00 -6.33
N LEU A 143 -19.06 2.84 -7.29
CA LEU A 143 -18.40 3.94 -7.98
C LEU A 143 -19.42 4.77 -8.79
N ASP A 144 -20.37 4.11 -9.48
CA ASP A 144 -21.45 4.79 -10.18
C ASP A 144 -22.34 5.60 -9.23
N GLU A 145 -22.65 5.05 -8.05
CA GLU A 145 -23.46 5.74 -7.02
C GLU A 145 -22.71 6.92 -6.41
N ILE A 146 -21.42 6.75 -6.10
CA ILE A 146 -20.62 7.77 -5.41
C ILE A 146 -20.17 8.87 -6.36
N PHE A 147 -19.61 8.54 -7.52
CA PHE A 147 -19.02 9.50 -8.46
C PHE A 147 -20.00 9.92 -9.56
N GLY A 148 -21.01 9.10 -9.85
CA GLY A 148 -21.95 9.25 -10.95
C GLY A 148 -21.52 8.44 -12.18
N GLU A 149 -22.45 7.73 -12.81
CA GLU A 149 -22.20 6.92 -14.02
C GLU A 149 -21.59 7.76 -15.16
N ALA A 150 -22.04 9.01 -15.31
CA ALA A 150 -21.55 9.93 -16.34
C ALA A 150 -20.09 10.34 -16.16
N ASN A 151 -19.52 10.18 -14.97
CA ASN A 151 -18.14 10.49 -14.64
C ASN A 151 -17.22 9.25 -14.74
N CYS A 152 -17.73 8.11 -15.18
CA CYS A 152 -16.92 6.95 -15.55
C CYS A 152 -16.16 7.27 -16.85
N ILE A 153 -14.85 7.48 -16.74
CA ILE A 153 -14.01 7.80 -17.90
C ILE A 153 -13.76 6.52 -18.69
N ASN A 154 -13.35 5.45 -18.01
CA ASN A 154 -13.11 4.15 -18.65
C ASN A 154 -13.12 2.99 -17.65
N GLU A 155 -13.39 1.80 -18.17
CA GLU A 155 -13.01 0.52 -17.58
C GLU A 155 -11.80 0.02 -18.35
N ILE A 156 -10.68 -0.12 -17.66
CA ILE A 156 -9.40 -0.56 -18.21
C ILE A 156 -9.21 -2.03 -17.83
N VAL A 157 -8.89 -2.86 -18.82
CA VAL A 157 -8.56 -4.27 -18.64
C VAL A 157 -7.06 -4.44 -18.76
N TRP A 158 -6.41 -4.76 -17.64
CA TRP A 158 -4.99 -5.07 -17.62
C TRP A 158 -4.74 -6.57 -17.64
N ARG A 159 -4.03 -7.06 -18.66
CA ARG A 159 -3.66 -8.46 -18.80
C ARG A 159 -2.44 -8.80 -17.94
N ARG A 160 -2.64 -9.45 -16.79
CA ARG A 160 -1.58 -9.86 -15.86
C ARG A 160 -0.67 -10.96 -16.40
N LYS A 161 -1.23 -11.95 -17.06
CA LYS A 161 -0.48 -13.12 -17.55
C LYS A 161 -1.11 -13.72 -18.79
N GLY A 162 -0.28 -14.33 -19.64
CA GLY A 162 -0.78 -15.18 -20.71
C GLY A 162 -1.48 -16.42 -20.14
N GLY A 163 -2.46 -16.95 -20.85
CA GLY A 163 -3.17 -18.16 -20.44
C GLY A 163 -2.19 -19.31 -20.17
N THR A 164 -2.31 -19.91 -19.00
CA THR A 164 -1.62 -21.18 -18.71
C THR A 164 -2.41 -22.32 -19.35
N ALA A 165 -1.73 -23.28 -19.96
CA ALA A 165 -2.33 -24.34 -20.76
C ALA A 165 -3.28 -25.30 -20.01
N LEU A 166 -3.41 -25.17 -18.68
CA LEU A 166 -4.28 -26.01 -17.86
C LEU A 166 -4.84 -25.14 -16.70
N GLY A 167 -5.91 -24.41 -16.98
CA GLY A 167 -6.88 -24.09 -15.93
C GLY A 167 -7.48 -25.36 -15.36
N SER A 168 -8.21 -25.28 -14.25
CA SER A 168 -8.99 -26.44 -13.79
C SER A 168 -9.83 -26.93 -14.96
N MET A 169 -10.04 -28.23 -15.10
CA MET A 169 -10.85 -28.81 -16.21
C MET A 169 -12.29 -28.24 -16.29
N ASN A 170 -12.68 -27.38 -15.34
CA ASN A 170 -14.04 -26.85 -15.20
C ASN A 170 -14.14 -25.34 -15.48
N SER A 171 -13.05 -24.61 -15.68
CA SER A 171 -13.09 -23.16 -15.94
C SER A 171 -11.87 -22.65 -16.69
N LEU A 172 -12.02 -21.50 -17.38
CA LEU A 172 -10.89 -20.79 -17.98
C LEU A 172 -10.06 -20.09 -16.88
N SER A 173 -8.74 -20.03 -17.07
CA SER A 173 -7.86 -19.27 -16.18
C SER A 173 -8.12 -17.77 -16.32
N VAL A 174 -8.25 -17.06 -15.21
CA VAL A 174 -8.35 -15.59 -15.20
C VAL A 174 -6.99 -15.00 -15.49
N ALA A 175 -6.93 -14.13 -16.49
CA ALA A 175 -5.69 -13.57 -17.00
C ALA A 175 -5.58 -12.06 -16.81
N TYR A 176 -6.58 -11.40 -16.25
CA TYR A 176 -6.67 -9.94 -16.18
C TYR A 176 -7.21 -9.44 -14.82
N ASP A 177 -6.98 -8.16 -14.57
CA ASP A 177 -7.65 -7.34 -13.55
C ASP A 177 -8.36 -6.17 -14.24
N ASN A 178 -9.36 -5.60 -13.57
CA ASN A 178 -10.06 -4.40 -13.99
C ASN A 178 -9.54 -3.19 -13.21
N ILE A 179 -9.37 -2.07 -13.90
CA ILE A 179 -9.06 -0.77 -13.30
C ILE A 179 -10.16 0.19 -13.70
N PHE A 180 -11.00 0.58 -12.74
CA PHE A 180 -12.08 1.53 -12.98
C PHE A 180 -11.55 2.94 -12.83
N TRP A 181 -11.71 3.76 -13.86
CA TRP A 181 -11.23 5.13 -13.91
C TRP A 181 -12.40 6.11 -13.92
N TYR A 182 -12.49 6.90 -12.84
CA TYR A 182 -13.55 7.87 -12.61
C TYR A 182 -13.01 9.27 -12.42
N ALA A 183 -13.76 10.29 -12.83
CA ALA A 183 -13.54 11.68 -12.47
C ALA A 183 -14.41 12.07 -11.28
N LYS A 184 -13.96 13.06 -10.47
CA LYS A 184 -14.80 13.67 -9.44
C LYS A 184 -15.89 14.54 -10.04
N SER A 185 -15.59 15.23 -11.15
CA SER A 185 -16.50 16.13 -11.88
C SER A 185 -16.35 15.93 -13.39
N SER A 186 -17.11 16.73 -14.16
CA SER A 186 -16.97 16.75 -15.63
C SER A 186 -15.68 17.42 -16.14
N GLU A 187 -14.95 18.10 -15.26
CA GLU A 187 -13.68 18.76 -15.59
C GLU A 187 -12.53 17.96 -15.00
N TYR A 188 -11.76 17.27 -15.82
CA TYR A 188 -10.63 16.45 -15.40
C TYR A 188 -9.48 16.51 -16.41
N ILE A 189 -8.29 16.12 -15.96
CA ILE A 189 -7.10 16.09 -16.80
C ILE A 189 -7.01 14.74 -17.50
N ILE A 190 -6.79 14.79 -18.82
CA ILE A 190 -6.42 13.64 -19.61
C ILE A 190 -5.27 14.02 -20.56
N ASN A 191 -4.15 13.35 -20.41
CA ASN A 191 -2.97 13.53 -21.25
C ASN A 191 -2.90 12.42 -22.29
N PRO A 192 -2.52 12.71 -23.54
CA PRO A 192 -2.30 11.69 -24.53
C PRO A 192 -1.08 10.84 -24.15
N VAL A 193 -1.26 9.53 -24.09
CA VAL A 193 -0.19 8.56 -23.88
C VAL A 193 -0.09 7.66 -25.10
N TYR A 194 1.13 7.40 -25.53
CA TYR A 194 1.43 6.59 -26.71
C TYR A 194 2.34 5.43 -26.33
N THR A 195 2.14 4.28 -26.97
CA THR A 195 3.06 3.16 -26.91
C THR A 195 3.99 3.18 -28.11
N GLU A 196 5.21 2.71 -27.94
CA GLU A 196 6.12 2.53 -29.07
C GLU A 196 5.51 1.62 -30.12
N ALA A 197 5.63 2.02 -31.37
CA ALA A 197 5.16 1.19 -32.47
C ALA A 197 6.13 0.03 -32.70
N SER A 198 5.62 -1.18 -32.85
CA SER A 198 6.46 -2.33 -33.19
C SER A 198 7.15 -2.13 -34.53
N GLU A 199 8.35 -2.72 -34.72
CA GLU A 199 9.06 -2.70 -36.01
C GLU A 199 8.17 -3.23 -37.14
N GLU A 200 7.36 -4.24 -36.86
CA GLU A 200 6.41 -4.80 -37.84
C GLU A 200 5.39 -3.75 -38.26
N TYR A 201 4.77 -3.04 -37.32
CA TYR A 201 3.86 -1.94 -37.59
C TYR A 201 4.53 -0.82 -38.39
N ILE A 202 5.72 -0.39 -37.99
CA ILE A 202 6.50 0.63 -38.71
C ILE A 202 6.76 0.21 -40.16
N ASN A 203 7.17 -1.03 -40.38
CA ASN A 203 7.46 -1.54 -41.72
C ASN A 203 6.20 -1.71 -42.58
N GLN A 204 5.05 -2.03 -41.98
CA GLN A 204 3.78 -2.16 -42.71
C GLN A 204 3.13 -0.83 -43.03
N GLN A 205 3.21 0.15 -42.14
CA GLN A 205 2.50 1.43 -42.30
C GLN A 205 3.36 2.52 -42.96
N PHE A 206 4.63 2.67 -42.54
CA PHE A 206 5.54 3.70 -43.02
C PHE A 206 6.33 3.25 -44.29
N LYS A 207 5.58 2.82 -45.28
CA LYS A 207 6.14 2.23 -46.53
C LYS A 207 6.47 3.25 -47.61
N TYR A 208 6.10 4.51 -47.43
CA TYR A 208 6.41 5.59 -48.37
C TYR A 208 7.65 6.36 -47.89
N ALA A 209 8.35 6.96 -48.83
CA ALA A 209 9.46 7.86 -48.52
C ALA A 209 9.43 9.07 -49.47
N ASP A 210 9.84 10.22 -48.99
CA ASP A 210 10.09 11.39 -49.83
C ASP A 210 11.43 11.28 -50.56
N GLU A 211 11.74 12.25 -51.41
CA GLU A 211 12.96 12.27 -52.21
C GLU A 211 14.25 12.32 -51.36
N ASP A 212 14.16 12.88 -50.16
CA ASP A 212 15.21 12.92 -49.13
C ASP A 212 15.31 11.66 -48.28
N GLY A 213 14.47 10.66 -48.53
CA GLY A 213 14.42 9.38 -47.80
C GLY A 213 13.63 9.41 -46.51
N ARG A 214 12.93 10.50 -46.17
CA ARG A 214 12.12 10.65 -44.99
C ARG A 214 10.88 9.76 -45.09
N ARG A 215 10.79 8.73 -44.23
CA ARG A 215 9.69 7.73 -44.27
C ARG A 215 8.39 8.31 -43.70
N TYR A 216 7.26 7.96 -44.34
CA TYR A 216 5.94 8.35 -43.87
C TYR A 216 4.87 7.30 -44.15
N MET A 217 3.78 7.39 -43.40
CA MET A 217 2.51 6.72 -43.69
C MET A 217 1.48 7.72 -44.17
N ILE A 218 0.43 7.23 -44.84
CA ILE A 218 -0.66 8.07 -45.35
C ILE A 218 -1.94 7.86 -44.55
N THR A 219 -2.66 8.95 -44.28
CA THR A 219 -3.98 8.91 -43.65
C THR A 219 -5.03 9.62 -44.50
N VAL A 220 -6.28 9.14 -44.41
CA VAL A 220 -7.39 9.69 -45.17
C VAL A 220 -7.79 11.08 -44.67
N MET A 221 -8.13 11.96 -45.61
CA MET A 221 -8.56 13.33 -45.32
C MET A 221 -10.06 13.54 -45.64
N ARG A 222 -10.88 12.49 -45.56
CA ARG A 222 -12.33 12.54 -45.78
C ARG A 222 -13.08 12.78 -44.48
N SER A 223 -14.14 13.59 -44.53
CA SER A 223 -15.06 13.70 -43.40
C SER A 223 -15.91 12.43 -43.26
N PRO A 224 -16.13 11.90 -42.04
CA PRO A 224 -17.03 10.77 -41.81
C PRO A 224 -18.50 11.13 -42.10
N ASN A 225 -18.89 12.38 -41.86
CA ASN A 225 -20.23 12.89 -42.08
C ASN A 225 -20.24 13.94 -43.21
N PRO A 226 -21.38 14.15 -43.96
CA PRO A 226 -21.46 15.18 -44.97
C PRO A 226 -21.18 16.58 -44.43
N ARG A 227 -20.22 17.29 -45.03
CA ARG A 227 -19.87 18.68 -44.70
C ARG A 227 -19.87 19.55 -45.96
N PRO A 228 -21.00 20.14 -46.34
CA PRO A 228 -21.11 20.94 -47.56
C PRO A 228 -20.12 22.09 -47.65
N ASN A 229 -19.75 22.70 -46.50
CA ASN A 229 -18.79 23.79 -46.39
C ASN A 229 -17.33 23.35 -46.62
N LEU A 230 -17.07 22.04 -46.63
CA LEU A 230 -15.73 21.46 -46.88
C LEU A 230 -15.68 20.69 -48.21
N MET A 231 -16.66 20.91 -49.07
CA MET A 231 -16.69 20.39 -50.42
C MET A 231 -16.07 21.40 -51.38
N TYR A 232 -14.79 21.20 -51.73
CA TYR A 232 -14.04 22.05 -52.63
C TYR A 232 -13.06 21.24 -53.47
N ASP A 233 -12.80 21.72 -54.72
CA ASP A 233 -11.79 21.13 -55.58
C ASP A 233 -10.39 21.54 -55.15
N TYR A 234 -9.46 20.60 -55.20
CA TYR A 234 -8.06 20.85 -54.90
C TYR A 234 -7.16 20.19 -55.92
N LYS A 235 -6.43 21.00 -56.71
CA LYS A 235 -5.49 20.58 -57.75
C LYS A 235 -6.05 19.51 -58.71
N GLY A 236 -7.37 19.46 -58.87
CA GLY A 236 -8.04 18.54 -59.77
C GLY A 236 -8.12 17.10 -59.31
N TYR A 237 -7.81 16.81 -58.03
CA TYR A 237 -7.96 15.48 -57.43
C TYR A 237 -9.41 15.23 -57.01
N LYS A 238 -9.81 13.95 -57.00
CA LYS A 238 -11.17 13.55 -56.64
C LYS A 238 -11.51 13.98 -55.23
N MET A 239 -12.57 14.78 -55.10
CA MET A 239 -13.12 15.21 -53.83
C MET A 239 -13.78 14.02 -53.10
N PRO A 240 -13.63 13.87 -51.76
CA PRO A 240 -14.38 12.88 -50.99
C PRO A 240 -15.90 13.12 -51.03
N PRO A 241 -16.76 12.06 -51.05
CA PRO A 241 -18.23 12.22 -51.14
C PRO A 241 -18.83 13.07 -50.03
N ASN A 242 -18.27 13.03 -48.81
CA ASN A 242 -18.71 13.80 -47.65
C ASN A 242 -17.95 15.12 -47.45
N GLY A 243 -17.08 15.50 -48.40
CA GLY A 243 -16.17 16.62 -48.28
C GLY A 243 -14.85 16.25 -47.57
N TRP A 244 -13.94 17.20 -47.55
CA TRP A 244 -12.66 17.07 -46.86
C TRP A 244 -12.84 17.15 -45.32
N ALA A 245 -11.88 16.65 -44.57
CA ALA A 245 -11.89 16.79 -43.12
C ALA A 245 -11.37 18.15 -42.63
N ILE A 246 -10.77 18.96 -43.52
CA ILE A 246 -10.12 20.24 -43.22
C ILE A 246 -10.59 21.34 -44.19
N THR A 247 -10.38 22.60 -43.79
CA THR A 247 -10.64 23.77 -44.63
C THR A 247 -9.65 23.88 -45.79
N ARG A 248 -9.99 24.67 -46.82
CA ARG A 248 -9.09 24.94 -47.96
C ARG A 248 -7.77 25.55 -47.47
N ASP A 249 -7.81 26.56 -46.62
CA ASP A 249 -6.63 27.24 -46.11
C ASP A 249 -5.66 26.24 -45.40
N LYS A 250 -6.21 25.31 -44.61
CA LYS A 250 -5.42 24.27 -43.97
C LYS A 250 -4.87 23.25 -44.96
N MET A 251 -5.60 22.97 -46.04
CA MET A 251 -5.13 22.12 -47.13
C MET A 251 -3.92 22.78 -47.83
N GLU A 252 -4.01 24.09 -48.16
CA GLU A 252 -2.92 24.86 -48.77
C GLU A 252 -1.71 24.99 -47.86
N GLU A 253 -1.93 25.14 -46.56
CA GLU A 253 -0.84 25.12 -45.57
C GLU A 253 -0.08 23.78 -45.57
N LEU A 254 -0.82 22.65 -45.47
CA LEU A 254 -0.24 21.32 -45.51
C LEU A 254 0.51 21.03 -46.83
N ASP A 255 -0.01 21.52 -47.94
CA ASP A 255 0.61 21.39 -49.24
C ASP A 255 1.97 22.14 -49.28
N ARG A 256 1.97 23.40 -48.84
CA ARG A 256 3.16 24.22 -48.78
C ARG A 256 4.26 23.62 -47.88
N LEU A 257 3.83 22.94 -46.77
CA LEU A 257 4.73 22.28 -45.84
C LEU A 257 5.15 20.87 -46.28
N GLY A 258 4.64 20.36 -47.43
CA GLY A 258 5.00 19.05 -47.95
C GLY A 258 4.28 17.86 -47.27
N TYR A 259 3.22 18.12 -46.46
CA TYR A 259 2.47 17.09 -45.72
C TYR A 259 1.35 16.42 -46.51
N LEU A 260 1.23 16.70 -47.82
CA LEU A 260 0.27 16.03 -48.67
C LEU A 260 0.93 14.98 -49.56
N HIS A 261 0.31 13.80 -49.61
CA HIS A 261 0.61 12.76 -50.57
C HIS A 261 -0.39 12.83 -51.73
N PHE A 262 0.13 13.11 -52.93
CA PHE A 262 -0.58 13.17 -54.17
C PHE A 262 -0.46 11.81 -54.88
N PRO A 263 -1.56 11.04 -55.04
CA PRO A 263 -1.51 9.80 -55.81
C PRO A 263 -1.25 10.08 -57.30
N ASP A 264 -0.71 9.11 -58.02
CA ASP A 264 -0.43 9.22 -59.46
C ASP A 264 -1.72 9.49 -60.30
N SER A 265 -2.85 8.98 -59.89
CA SER A 265 -4.14 9.23 -60.55
C SER A 265 -4.98 10.27 -59.82
N LYS A 266 -5.46 11.24 -60.54
CA LYS A 266 -6.41 12.26 -60.04
C LYS A 266 -7.79 11.70 -59.68
N ASP A 267 -8.12 10.49 -60.12
CA ASP A 267 -9.32 9.76 -59.69
C ASP A 267 -9.26 9.28 -58.26
N LYS A 268 -8.09 9.37 -57.61
CA LYS A 268 -7.90 9.06 -56.19
C LYS A 268 -7.95 10.34 -55.36
N GLN A 269 -8.19 10.18 -54.08
CA GLN A 269 -8.18 11.27 -53.09
C GLN A 269 -6.77 11.60 -52.65
N ILE A 270 -6.53 12.83 -52.21
CA ILE A 270 -5.30 13.26 -51.57
C ILE A 270 -5.27 12.69 -50.15
N TYR A 271 -4.09 12.33 -49.68
CA TYR A 271 -3.85 11.83 -48.30
C TYR A 271 -2.95 12.81 -47.55
N LYS A 272 -3.07 12.82 -46.22
CA LYS A 272 -2.11 13.51 -45.36
C LYS A 272 -0.94 12.54 -45.04
N LYS A 273 0.29 13.04 -45.12
CA LYS A 273 1.48 12.33 -44.66
C LYS A 273 1.60 12.45 -43.15
N ILE A 274 2.01 11.38 -42.50
CA ILE A 274 2.48 11.34 -41.11
C ILE A 274 3.89 10.78 -41.17
N TYR A 275 4.88 11.60 -40.81
CA TYR A 275 6.26 11.21 -40.85
C TYR A 275 6.67 10.35 -39.66
N LEU A 276 7.56 9.39 -39.86
CA LEU A 276 8.00 8.45 -38.82
C LEU A 276 8.78 9.16 -37.71
N ASP A 277 9.55 10.15 -38.03
CA ASP A 277 10.34 10.97 -37.09
C ASP A 277 9.47 11.93 -36.23
N GLU A 278 8.24 12.19 -36.67
CA GLU A 278 7.24 12.97 -35.92
C GLU A 278 6.17 12.08 -35.25
N TYR A 279 6.23 10.77 -35.50
CA TYR A 279 5.22 9.84 -35.02
C TYR A 279 5.48 9.47 -33.56
N GLN A 280 4.57 9.87 -32.71
CA GLN A 280 4.68 9.64 -31.26
C GLN A 280 4.37 8.20 -30.81
N GLY A 281 3.92 7.35 -31.73
CA GLY A 281 3.47 6.00 -31.42
C GLY A 281 1.97 5.80 -31.57
N GLN A 282 1.48 4.65 -31.12
CA GLN A 282 0.06 4.34 -31.12
C GLN A 282 -0.57 4.87 -29.84
N ALA A 283 -1.64 5.66 -29.96
CA ALA A 283 -2.42 6.06 -28.80
C ALA A 283 -2.93 4.81 -28.07
N ILE A 284 -2.75 4.78 -26.75
CA ILE A 284 -3.24 3.67 -25.93
C ILE A 284 -4.78 3.61 -25.96
N ASN A 285 -5.30 2.43 -25.69
CA ASN A 285 -6.72 2.20 -25.46
C ASN A 285 -6.92 1.61 -24.05
N ASN A 286 -8.13 1.20 -23.72
CA ASN A 286 -8.45 0.63 -22.42
C ASN A 286 -8.13 -0.86 -22.27
N LEU A 287 -7.47 -1.48 -23.23
CA LEU A 287 -6.99 -2.86 -23.15
C LEU A 287 -5.45 -2.86 -23.05
N TRP A 288 -4.93 -2.97 -21.83
CA TRP A 288 -3.50 -2.94 -21.55
C TRP A 288 -2.93 -4.35 -21.54
N THR A 289 -2.36 -4.75 -22.66
CA THR A 289 -1.81 -6.10 -22.84
C THR A 289 -0.28 -6.13 -22.95
N ASP A 290 0.32 -4.98 -23.03
CA ASP A 290 1.75 -4.72 -23.22
C ASP A 290 2.53 -4.66 -21.90
N ILE A 291 1.88 -4.30 -20.79
CA ILE A 291 2.50 -4.23 -19.47
C ILE A 291 2.51 -5.63 -18.81
N SER A 292 3.70 -6.17 -18.58
CA SER A 292 3.85 -7.48 -17.94
C SER A 292 3.86 -7.40 -16.42
N THR A 293 3.41 -8.48 -15.75
CA THR A 293 3.63 -8.63 -14.29
C THR A 293 5.11 -8.84 -13.98
N LEU A 294 5.49 -8.44 -12.77
CA LEU A 294 6.86 -8.60 -12.26
C LEU A 294 7.27 -10.08 -12.24
N LYS A 295 8.49 -10.35 -12.65
CA LYS A 295 9.13 -11.67 -12.56
C LYS A 295 10.29 -11.57 -11.56
N GLY A 296 10.61 -12.66 -10.89
CA GLY A 296 11.58 -12.68 -9.79
C GLY A 296 12.99 -12.14 -10.07
N SER A 297 13.30 -11.80 -11.32
CA SER A 297 14.56 -11.16 -11.74
C SER A 297 14.48 -9.64 -11.95
N ASN A 298 13.29 -9.02 -11.80
CA ASN A 298 13.15 -7.57 -11.99
C ASN A 298 13.81 -6.81 -10.83
N SER A 299 14.56 -5.76 -11.16
CA SER A 299 15.26 -4.90 -10.19
C SER A 299 14.33 -4.07 -9.30
N GLU A 300 13.11 -3.80 -9.75
CA GLU A 300 12.11 -3.03 -9.01
C GLU A 300 11.39 -3.82 -7.89
N ILE A 301 11.69 -5.13 -7.74
CA ILE A 301 11.03 -5.99 -6.75
C ILE A 301 11.52 -5.65 -5.34
N VAL A 302 10.59 -5.24 -4.47
CA VAL A 302 10.84 -4.87 -3.06
C VAL A 302 10.31 -5.91 -2.08
N ASN A 303 10.33 -7.18 -2.38
CA ASN A 303 9.93 -8.28 -1.48
C ASN A 303 8.56 -8.06 -0.77
N TYR A 304 7.61 -7.43 -1.48
CA TYR A 304 6.24 -7.23 -1.03
C TYR A 304 5.30 -8.08 -1.89
N ALA A 305 4.47 -8.89 -1.24
CA ALA A 305 3.46 -9.68 -1.94
C ALA A 305 2.50 -8.72 -2.67
N THR A 306 2.03 -9.07 -3.85
CA THR A 306 1.08 -8.26 -4.64
C THR A 306 1.63 -6.96 -5.25
N GLN A 307 2.95 -6.72 -5.22
CA GLN A 307 3.53 -5.54 -5.87
C GLN A 307 3.11 -5.44 -7.34
N LYS A 308 2.66 -4.25 -7.75
CA LYS A 308 2.36 -3.93 -9.15
C LYS A 308 3.62 -3.42 -9.87
N PRO A 309 3.70 -3.56 -11.22
CA PRO A 309 4.80 -2.99 -12.00
C PRO A 309 4.76 -1.46 -11.97
N GLU A 310 5.93 -0.82 -11.93
CA GLU A 310 6.03 0.64 -12.03
C GLU A 310 5.42 1.17 -13.33
N GLU A 311 5.64 0.49 -14.47
CA GLU A 311 5.07 0.86 -15.77
C GLU A 311 3.54 1.01 -15.75
N LEU A 312 2.84 0.20 -14.95
CA LEU A 312 1.38 0.29 -14.79
C LEU A 312 0.98 1.61 -14.15
N LEU A 313 1.67 1.99 -13.07
CA LEU A 313 1.44 3.24 -12.35
C LEU A 313 1.89 4.44 -13.16
N GLU A 314 3.04 4.35 -13.84
CA GLU A 314 3.54 5.40 -14.73
C GLU A 314 2.51 5.76 -15.79
N ARG A 315 1.89 4.76 -16.42
CA ARG A 315 0.83 4.97 -17.41
C ARG A 315 -0.40 5.65 -16.81
N ALA A 316 -0.88 5.17 -15.67
CA ALA A 316 -2.06 5.73 -15.00
C ALA A 316 -1.79 7.18 -14.53
N LEU A 317 -0.65 7.45 -13.92
CA LEU A 317 -0.29 8.77 -13.43
C LEU A 317 -0.09 9.77 -14.57
N THR A 318 0.59 9.35 -15.64
CA THR A 318 0.80 10.20 -16.82
C THR A 318 -0.51 10.57 -17.50
N LEU A 319 -1.47 9.64 -17.56
CA LEU A 319 -2.79 9.90 -18.15
C LEU A 319 -3.56 11.03 -17.46
N SER A 320 -3.48 11.13 -16.13
CA SER A 320 -4.40 11.96 -15.35
C SER A 320 -3.74 12.94 -14.40
N SER A 321 -2.44 13.20 -14.53
CA SER A 321 -1.76 14.19 -13.70
C SER A 321 -0.62 14.87 -14.44
N ASN A 322 -0.24 16.03 -13.93
CA ASN A 322 0.91 16.81 -14.39
C ASN A 322 1.95 16.93 -13.24
N GLU A 323 3.14 17.45 -13.55
CA GLU A 323 4.16 17.74 -12.55
C GLU A 323 3.62 18.62 -11.42
N ASN A 324 4.12 18.44 -10.22
CA ASN A 324 3.74 19.11 -8.98
C ASN A 324 2.31 18.82 -8.46
N MET A 325 1.51 18.03 -9.16
CA MET A 325 0.20 17.57 -8.66
C MET A 325 0.37 16.53 -7.57
N ILE A 326 -0.61 16.46 -6.66
CA ILE A 326 -0.61 15.52 -5.53
C ILE A 326 -1.28 14.21 -5.95
N VAL A 327 -0.50 13.14 -5.92
CA VAL A 327 -0.95 11.76 -6.15
C VAL A 327 -1.10 11.06 -4.81
N ALA A 328 -2.24 10.44 -4.55
CA ALA A 328 -2.47 9.70 -3.31
C ALA A 328 -2.78 8.22 -3.57
N ASP A 329 -2.25 7.37 -2.69
CA ASP A 329 -2.60 5.95 -2.59
C ASP A 329 -2.92 5.61 -1.13
N PHE A 330 -4.19 5.28 -0.86
CA PHE A 330 -4.69 4.99 0.48
C PHE A 330 -4.65 3.50 0.84
N PHE A 331 -4.14 2.67 -0.05
CA PHE A 331 -3.85 1.24 0.12
C PHE A 331 -2.49 0.93 -0.52
N GLY A 332 -1.49 1.72 -0.15
CA GLY A 332 -0.27 1.90 -0.93
C GLY A 332 0.67 0.70 -1.00
N GLY A 333 0.51 -0.30 -0.11
CA GLY A 333 1.22 -1.58 -0.16
C GLY A 333 2.74 -1.44 -0.29
N SER A 334 3.28 -1.78 -1.45
CA SER A 334 4.72 -1.73 -1.74
C SER A 334 5.28 -0.33 -2.01
N GLY A 335 4.44 0.73 -1.96
CA GLY A 335 4.84 2.10 -2.24
C GLY A 335 5.12 2.40 -3.70
N VAL A 336 4.68 1.56 -4.62
CA VAL A 336 4.94 1.76 -6.06
C VAL A 336 4.35 3.06 -6.58
N THR A 337 3.14 3.43 -6.13
CA THR A 337 2.46 4.68 -6.53
C THR A 337 3.28 5.90 -6.11
N ALA A 338 3.77 5.94 -4.86
CA ALA A 338 4.60 7.02 -4.34
C ALA A 338 5.94 7.12 -5.07
N ALA A 339 6.61 5.99 -5.30
CA ALA A 339 7.88 5.95 -6.02
C ALA A 339 7.75 6.45 -7.46
N VAL A 340 6.71 6.04 -8.18
CA VAL A 340 6.44 6.52 -9.55
C VAL A 340 6.05 7.99 -9.55
N ALA A 341 5.25 8.45 -8.59
CA ALA A 341 4.92 9.87 -8.45
C ALA A 341 6.18 10.72 -8.27
N ASN A 342 7.09 10.30 -7.39
CA ASN A 342 8.39 10.96 -7.19
C ASN A 342 9.22 11.01 -8.47
N LYS A 343 9.38 9.87 -9.17
CA LYS A 343 10.12 9.78 -10.44
C LYS A 343 9.57 10.69 -11.54
N LEU A 344 8.28 10.93 -11.52
CA LEU A 344 7.57 11.78 -12.48
C LEU A 344 7.43 13.25 -12.01
N ASN A 345 8.11 13.67 -10.95
CA ASN A 345 8.03 15.01 -10.35
C ASN A 345 6.60 15.37 -9.88
N ARG A 346 5.86 14.40 -9.34
CA ARG A 346 4.60 14.62 -8.64
C ARG A 346 4.85 14.53 -7.14
N LYS A 347 4.04 15.26 -6.38
CA LYS A 347 3.96 15.09 -4.93
C LYS A 347 3.17 13.82 -4.62
N PHE A 348 3.47 13.18 -3.49
CA PHE A 348 2.80 11.93 -3.14
C PHE A 348 2.30 11.91 -1.70
N ILE A 349 1.19 11.18 -1.52
CA ILE A 349 0.65 10.77 -0.24
C ILE A 349 0.46 9.26 -0.30
N HIS A 350 1.21 8.55 0.53
CA HIS A 350 1.08 7.12 0.71
C HIS A 350 0.43 6.84 2.05
N CYS A 351 -0.59 6.01 2.09
CA CYS A 351 -1.22 5.56 3.32
C CYS A 351 -1.40 4.05 3.30
N ASP A 352 -1.06 3.41 4.40
CA ASP A 352 -1.30 1.99 4.62
C ASP A 352 -1.36 1.69 6.13
N ILE A 353 -2.16 0.72 6.52
CA ILE A 353 -2.25 0.26 7.90
C ILE A 353 -1.07 -0.64 8.30
N GLY A 354 -0.48 -1.33 7.32
CA GLY A 354 0.57 -2.32 7.52
C GLY A 354 1.94 -1.70 7.78
N LEU A 355 2.56 -1.96 8.93
CA LEU A 355 3.91 -1.51 9.22
C LEU A 355 4.91 -1.95 8.13
N ASN A 356 4.80 -3.17 7.62
CA ASN A 356 5.64 -3.65 6.53
C ASN A 356 5.48 -2.83 5.24
N SER A 357 4.28 -2.31 4.96
CA SER A 357 4.03 -1.39 3.85
C SER A 357 4.82 -0.09 4.05
N ILE A 358 4.67 0.53 5.22
CA ILE A 358 5.34 1.79 5.56
C ILE A 358 6.86 1.64 5.48
N GLN A 359 7.42 0.59 6.07
CA GLN A 359 8.86 0.32 6.05
C GLN A 359 9.39 0.06 4.64
N THR A 360 8.67 -0.75 3.86
CA THR A 360 9.05 -1.04 2.47
C THR A 360 9.00 0.23 1.62
N THR A 361 7.97 1.04 1.80
CA THR A 361 7.79 2.32 1.09
C THR A 361 8.88 3.32 1.49
N ARG A 362 9.15 3.47 2.79
CA ARG A 362 10.23 4.32 3.30
C ARG A 362 11.57 3.94 2.68
N ASP A 363 11.93 2.67 2.78
CA ASP A 363 13.20 2.17 2.28
C ASP A 363 13.34 2.36 0.76
N ARG A 364 12.24 2.19 0.01
CA ARG A 364 12.18 2.42 -1.44
C ARG A 364 12.37 3.89 -1.78
N LEU A 365 11.65 4.78 -1.11
CA LEU A 365 11.70 6.23 -1.33
C LEU A 365 13.05 6.83 -0.94
N VAL A 366 13.66 6.35 0.16
CA VAL A 366 15.03 6.72 0.54
C VAL A 366 16.02 6.30 -0.55
N ALA A 367 15.90 5.08 -1.09
CA ALA A 367 16.74 4.60 -2.18
C ALA A 367 16.57 5.42 -3.48
N ASP A 368 15.37 5.94 -3.73
CA ASP A 368 15.05 6.81 -4.88
C ASP A 368 15.39 8.30 -4.59
N GLY A 369 15.95 8.63 -3.41
CA GLY A 369 16.35 9.99 -3.03
C GLY A 369 15.16 10.94 -2.80
N ALA A 370 13.99 10.42 -2.46
CA ALA A 370 12.81 11.21 -2.16
C ALA A 370 12.87 11.84 -0.76
N GLU A 371 12.22 12.99 -0.60
CA GLU A 371 12.04 13.67 0.69
C GLU A 371 10.58 13.59 1.11
N PHE A 372 10.32 13.23 2.38
CA PHE A 372 8.96 13.02 2.89
C PHE A 372 8.90 12.98 4.42
N ASP A 373 7.71 13.20 4.96
CA ASP A 373 7.41 12.95 6.37
C ASP A 373 6.78 11.57 6.56
N VAL A 374 7.15 10.88 7.64
CA VAL A 374 6.48 9.67 8.10
C VAL A 374 5.58 10.02 9.29
N LEU A 375 4.30 9.83 9.11
CA LEU A 375 3.28 10.11 10.12
C LEU A 375 2.62 8.81 10.59
N GLU A 376 2.24 8.75 11.85
CA GLU A 376 1.48 7.65 12.42
C GLU A 376 0.20 8.16 13.07
N ILE A 377 -0.91 7.49 12.78
CA ILE A 377 -2.19 7.71 13.44
C ILE A 377 -2.24 6.86 14.70
N LYS A 378 -2.28 7.50 15.87
CA LYS A 378 -2.39 6.84 17.17
C LYS A 378 -3.86 6.50 17.49
N ASP A 379 -4.43 5.60 16.73
CA ASP A 379 -5.81 5.14 16.90
C ASP A 379 -5.91 3.64 17.28
N GLY A 380 -4.85 3.08 17.82
CA GLY A 380 -4.76 1.64 18.10
C GLY A 380 -4.47 0.78 16.86
N VAL A 381 -3.88 1.34 15.80
CA VAL A 381 -3.51 0.65 14.55
C VAL A 381 -2.70 -0.64 14.78
N GLN A 382 -1.92 -0.71 15.87
CA GLN A 382 -1.20 -1.92 16.24
C GLN A 382 -2.11 -3.11 16.52
N LEU A 383 -3.37 -2.86 16.91
CA LEU A 383 -4.40 -3.87 17.16
C LEU A 383 -4.87 -4.56 15.87
N TYR A 384 -4.72 -3.89 14.73
CA TYR A 384 -5.26 -4.36 13.44
C TYR A 384 -4.30 -5.18 12.60
N ARG A 385 -3.07 -5.39 13.06
CA ARG A 385 -2.06 -6.18 12.32
C ARG A 385 -2.50 -7.62 12.04
N ASN A 386 -3.23 -8.22 12.96
CA ASN A 386 -3.84 -9.53 12.80
C ASN A 386 -5.06 -9.63 13.73
N PRO A 387 -6.25 -9.17 13.28
CA PRO A 387 -7.40 -9.02 14.18
C PRO A 387 -7.77 -10.30 14.91
N VAL A 388 -7.69 -11.47 14.28
CA VAL A 388 -8.05 -12.74 14.91
C VAL A 388 -7.06 -13.11 16.02
N GLN A 389 -5.77 -13.10 15.74
CA GLN A 389 -4.73 -13.41 16.73
C GLN A 389 -4.67 -12.33 17.81
N THR A 390 -4.92 -11.08 17.43
CA THR A 390 -4.96 -9.97 18.37
C THR A 390 -6.14 -10.08 19.30
N MET A 391 -7.33 -10.48 18.84
CA MET A 391 -8.50 -10.72 19.70
C MET A 391 -8.23 -11.85 20.72
N ASP A 392 -7.67 -12.96 20.25
CA ASP A 392 -7.33 -14.08 21.15
C ASP A 392 -6.27 -13.66 22.19
N LYS A 393 -5.28 -12.87 21.76
CA LYS A 393 -4.25 -12.34 22.66
C LYS A 393 -4.83 -11.34 23.66
N ILE A 394 -5.67 -10.39 23.21
CA ILE A 394 -6.37 -9.43 24.07
C ILE A 394 -7.18 -10.17 25.12
N LYS A 395 -7.95 -11.18 24.73
CA LYS A 395 -8.70 -12.01 25.67
C LYS A 395 -7.81 -12.66 26.71
N SER A 396 -6.64 -13.16 26.29
CA SER A 396 -5.67 -13.79 27.22
C SER A 396 -5.02 -12.80 28.19
N LEU A 397 -5.01 -11.51 27.86
CA LEU A 397 -4.40 -10.43 28.63
C LEU A 397 -5.37 -9.76 29.61
N ILE A 398 -6.67 -9.87 29.38
CA ILE A 398 -7.67 -9.39 30.35
C ILE A 398 -7.63 -10.30 31.57
N PRO A 399 -7.18 -9.81 32.73
CA PRO A 399 -7.00 -10.66 33.91
C PRO A 399 -8.33 -11.31 34.34
N GLY A 400 -8.34 -12.64 34.39
CA GLY A 400 -9.50 -13.40 34.87
C GLY A 400 -10.63 -13.59 33.88
N LEU A 401 -10.50 -13.09 32.63
CA LEU A 401 -11.50 -13.32 31.59
C LEU A 401 -11.56 -14.80 31.21
N LYS A 402 -12.75 -15.35 31.20
CA LYS A 402 -13.04 -16.73 30.79
C LYS A 402 -14.24 -16.73 29.86
N ASN A 403 -14.27 -17.67 28.92
CA ASN A 403 -15.47 -17.92 28.15
C ASN A 403 -16.59 -18.38 29.09
N GLU A 404 -17.78 -17.84 28.90
CA GLU A 404 -18.96 -18.17 29.68
C GLU A 404 -20.11 -18.53 28.73
N ASP A 405 -20.45 -19.81 28.66
CA ASP A 405 -21.43 -20.34 27.70
C ASP A 405 -22.86 -19.85 27.95
N SER A 406 -23.12 -19.27 29.13
CA SER A 406 -24.42 -18.70 29.50
C SER A 406 -24.64 -17.28 28.94
N LEU A 407 -23.63 -16.64 28.42
CA LEU A 407 -23.72 -15.29 27.87
C LEU A 407 -23.97 -15.30 26.37
N ASP A 408 -24.76 -14.33 25.89
CA ASP A 408 -24.93 -14.07 24.46
C ASP A 408 -23.59 -13.71 23.82
N SER A 409 -23.46 -13.95 22.51
CA SER A 409 -22.31 -13.65 21.67
C SER A 409 -21.92 -12.16 21.63
N PHE A 410 -22.70 -11.27 22.20
CA PHE A 410 -22.39 -9.87 22.41
C PHE A 410 -21.27 -9.67 23.45
N TRP A 411 -21.20 -10.56 24.44
CA TRP A 411 -20.22 -10.54 25.52
C TRP A 411 -19.07 -11.50 25.18
N GLU A 412 -17.85 -11.02 25.29
CA GLU A 412 -16.66 -11.84 24.98
C GLU A 412 -16.31 -12.89 26.06
N GLY A 413 -16.95 -12.79 27.19
CA GLY A 413 -16.80 -13.69 28.34
C GLY A 413 -17.13 -12.99 29.63
N ALA A 414 -16.71 -13.56 30.75
CA ALA A 414 -16.94 -13.00 32.10
C ALA A 414 -15.71 -13.13 32.99
N ILE A 415 -15.63 -12.22 33.97
CA ILE A 415 -14.66 -12.26 35.06
C ILE A 415 -15.41 -12.71 36.32
N SER A 416 -14.88 -13.69 37.05
CA SER A 416 -15.42 -14.11 38.34
C SER A 416 -14.93 -13.24 39.48
N ASP A 417 -15.78 -12.39 40.03
CA ASP A 417 -15.46 -11.56 41.19
C ASP A 417 -16.02 -12.19 42.48
N SER A 418 -15.26 -12.19 43.56
CA SER A 418 -15.63 -12.84 44.83
C SER A 418 -16.79 -12.20 45.54
N LYS A 419 -17.13 -10.91 45.22
CA LYS A 419 -18.22 -10.15 45.87
C LYS A 419 -19.40 -9.91 44.91
N LEU A 420 -19.11 -9.73 43.64
CA LEU A 420 -20.08 -9.37 42.62
C LEU A 420 -20.59 -10.58 41.84
N GLY A 421 -19.89 -11.73 41.93
CA GLY A 421 -20.21 -12.92 41.14
C GLY A 421 -19.67 -12.83 39.71
N THR A 422 -20.47 -13.21 38.74
CA THR A 422 -20.15 -13.14 37.33
C THR A 422 -20.24 -11.70 36.82
N VAL A 423 -19.17 -11.19 36.25
CA VAL A 423 -19.08 -9.84 35.65
C VAL A 423 -18.86 -10.00 34.15
N PRO A 424 -19.88 -9.82 33.30
CA PRO A 424 -19.76 -9.87 31.85
C PRO A 424 -18.82 -8.80 31.32
N VAL A 425 -18.07 -9.14 30.26
CA VAL A 425 -17.08 -8.29 29.66
C VAL A 425 -17.36 -8.11 28.17
N TYR A 426 -17.53 -6.85 27.76
CA TYR A 426 -17.58 -6.45 26.37
C TYR A 426 -16.19 -6.05 25.89
N VAL A 427 -15.78 -6.58 24.75
CA VAL A 427 -14.55 -6.18 24.04
C VAL A 427 -14.94 -5.83 22.61
N PRO A 428 -14.52 -4.67 22.07
CA PRO A 428 -14.86 -4.30 20.72
C PRO A 428 -14.25 -5.29 19.73
N ASN A 429 -15.06 -5.73 18.76
CA ASN A 429 -14.61 -6.66 17.74
C ASN A 429 -13.71 -5.94 16.73
N LEU A 430 -12.43 -6.25 16.74
CA LEU A 430 -11.44 -5.65 15.83
C LEU A 430 -11.72 -5.92 14.34
N MET A 431 -12.52 -6.95 14.04
CA MET A 431 -12.95 -7.27 12.67
C MET A 431 -14.06 -6.34 12.17
N ASP A 432 -14.68 -5.57 13.05
CA ASP A 432 -15.78 -4.67 12.74
C ASP A 432 -15.39 -3.21 13.02
N SER A 433 -15.18 -2.44 11.96
CA SER A 433 -14.82 -1.01 12.06
C SER A 433 -15.85 -0.17 12.83
N ALA A 434 -17.13 -0.61 12.86
CA ALA A 434 -18.18 0.10 13.56
C ALA A 434 -18.11 -0.09 15.09
N SER A 435 -17.45 -1.15 15.58
CA SER A 435 -17.30 -1.45 17.01
C SER A 435 -16.11 -0.77 17.69
N LYS A 436 -15.22 -0.15 16.92
CA LYS A 436 -13.97 0.48 17.40
C LYS A 436 -14.23 1.71 18.26
N LEU A 437 -15.22 2.51 17.88
CA LEU A 437 -15.57 3.75 18.54
C LEU A 437 -16.72 3.53 19.51
N LEU A 438 -16.46 3.76 20.79
CA LEU A 438 -17.52 3.80 21.80
C LEU A 438 -18.24 5.16 21.72
N ASP A 439 -19.40 5.14 21.09
CA ASP A 439 -20.28 6.30 20.97
C ASP A 439 -21.58 6.08 21.75
N LYS A 440 -22.42 7.11 21.82
CA LYS A 440 -23.74 7.03 22.48
C LYS A 440 -24.64 5.94 21.88
N VAL A 441 -24.51 5.65 20.58
CA VAL A 441 -25.32 4.62 19.92
C VAL A 441 -24.93 3.24 20.40
N THR A 442 -23.62 2.98 20.48
CA THR A 442 -23.08 1.72 21.00
C THR A 442 -23.43 1.57 22.49
N MET A 443 -23.26 2.64 23.27
CA MET A 443 -23.63 2.63 24.70
C MET A 443 -25.13 2.41 24.90
N ASN A 444 -25.99 3.05 24.12
CA ASN A 444 -27.43 2.84 24.14
C ASN A 444 -27.80 1.37 23.83
N ARG A 445 -27.08 0.75 22.88
CA ARG A 445 -27.26 -0.68 22.57
C ARG A 445 -26.84 -1.57 23.75
N ILE A 446 -25.75 -1.23 24.43
CA ILE A 446 -25.31 -1.96 25.63
C ILE A 446 -26.37 -1.87 26.72
N ILE A 447 -26.85 -0.67 27.03
CA ILE A 447 -27.79 -0.43 28.12
C ILE A 447 -29.18 -1.05 27.85
N HIS A 448 -29.75 -0.85 26.66
CA HIS A 448 -31.12 -1.18 26.35
C HIS A 448 -31.32 -2.50 25.61
N GLN A 449 -30.27 -3.14 25.13
CA GLN A 449 -30.36 -4.43 24.43
C GLN A 449 -29.54 -5.52 25.13
N ALA A 450 -28.22 -5.29 25.37
CA ALA A 450 -27.34 -6.33 25.86
C ALA A 450 -27.45 -6.57 27.37
N ILE A 451 -27.62 -5.55 28.20
CA ILE A 451 -27.78 -5.69 29.66
C ILE A 451 -29.11 -6.34 30.03
N PRO A 452 -30.27 -6.01 29.42
CA PRO A 452 -31.55 -6.67 29.74
C PRO A 452 -31.57 -8.17 29.45
N ASP A 453 -30.73 -8.67 28.55
CA ASP A 453 -30.64 -10.10 28.23
C ASP A 453 -29.75 -10.88 29.21
N LEU A 454 -29.13 -10.19 30.18
CA LEU A 454 -28.30 -10.81 31.22
C LEU A 454 -29.18 -11.36 32.38
N ASP A 455 -28.64 -12.34 33.07
CA ASP A 455 -29.28 -12.89 34.29
C ASP A 455 -29.49 -11.81 35.34
N ALA A 456 -30.65 -11.88 36.04
CA ALA A 456 -31.04 -10.91 37.07
C ALA A 456 -30.07 -10.78 38.26
N GLY A 457 -29.08 -11.66 38.36
CA GLY A 457 -28.03 -11.64 39.38
C GLY A 457 -26.82 -10.76 39.04
N ILE A 458 -26.71 -10.28 37.79
CA ILE A 458 -25.60 -9.46 37.35
C ILE A 458 -25.72 -8.05 37.92
N LYS A 459 -24.65 -7.60 38.59
CA LYS A 459 -24.61 -6.28 39.26
C LYS A 459 -23.69 -5.30 38.56
N LYS A 460 -22.77 -5.81 37.74
CA LYS A 460 -21.73 -5.02 37.07
C LYS A 460 -21.37 -5.63 35.73
N VAL A 461 -21.05 -4.79 34.75
CA VAL A 461 -20.43 -5.15 33.48
C VAL A 461 -19.21 -4.28 33.25
N ILE A 462 -18.21 -4.82 32.51
CA ILE A 462 -17.04 -4.10 32.10
C ILE A 462 -17.09 -3.91 30.57
N VAL A 463 -16.94 -2.68 30.13
CA VAL A 463 -16.96 -2.30 28.73
C VAL A 463 -15.58 -1.77 28.35
N TYR A 464 -14.83 -2.57 27.61
CA TYR A 464 -13.58 -2.10 27.01
C TYR A 464 -13.88 -1.29 25.75
N TYR A 465 -13.09 -0.25 25.52
CA TYR A 465 -13.12 0.56 24.30
C TYR A 465 -11.70 0.76 23.77
N ILE A 466 -11.57 1.00 22.47
CA ILE A 466 -10.31 1.38 21.82
C ILE A 466 -10.29 2.90 21.70
N ASP A 467 -11.33 3.46 21.10
CA ASP A 467 -11.58 4.89 21.02
C ASP A 467 -12.95 5.25 21.58
N ILE A 468 -13.07 6.45 22.12
CA ILE A 468 -14.31 6.97 22.72
C ILE A 468 -14.55 8.39 22.20
N THR A 469 -15.80 8.72 21.85
CA THR A 469 -16.14 10.03 21.29
C THR A 469 -15.86 11.19 22.24
N ASP A 470 -16.36 11.06 23.48
CA ASP A 470 -16.15 11.97 24.60
C ASP A 470 -16.48 11.18 25.87
N GLU A 471 -15.46 10.86 26.65
CA GLU A 471 -15.62 10.02 27.86
C GLU A 471 -16.53 10.69 28.86
N ALA A 472 -16.42 12.01 29.08
CA ALA A 472 -17.25 12.74 30.02
C ALA A 472 -18.72 12.74 29.58
N GLU A 473 -18.99 12.84 28.28
CA GLU A 473 -20.33 12.78 27.71
C GLU A 473 -20.94 11.39 27.81
N ILE A 474 -20.15 10.33 27.57
CA ILE A 474 -20.58 8.94 27.71
C ILE A 474 -20.84 8.58 29.18
N LEU A 475 -19.97 8.97 30.11
CA LEU A 475 -20.18 8.77 31.54
C LEU A 475 -21.42 9.52 32.05
N LYS A 476 -21.68 10.72 31.55
CA LYS A 476 -22.89 11.48 31.85
C LYS A 476 -24.12 10.75 31.30
N PHE A 477 -24.08 10.25 30.07
CA PHE A 477 -25.17 9.48 29.47
C PHE A 477 -25.50 8.22 30.28
N ILE A 478 -24.46 7.45 30.69
CA ILE A 478 -24.66 6.28 31.56
C ILE A 478 -25.32 6.67 32.88
N LYS A 479 -24.89 7.79 33.48
CA LYS A 479 -25.39 8.24 34.81
C LYS A 479 -26.85 8.77 34.77
N GLU A 480 -27.24 9.34 33.63
CA GLU A 480 -28.59 9.93 33.44
C GLU A 480 -29.61 8.84 32.99
N ASP A 481 -29.16 7.63 32.68
CA ASP A 481 -30.03 6.53 32.25
C ASP A 481 -30.51 5.69 33.46
N ASP A 482 -31.81 5.69 33.70
CA ASP A 482 -32.47 5.02 34.83
C ASP A 482 -32.95 3.59 34.48
N SER A 483 -32.71 3.09 33.27
CA SER A 483 -33.27 1.84 32.76
C SER A 483 -32.61 0.58 33.34
N THR A 484 -31.41 0.72 33.90
CA THR A 484 -30.67 -0.38 34.51
C THR A 484 -30.05 0.00 35.86
N ASN A 485 -30.00 -0.98 36.78
CA ASN A 485 -29.26 -0.85 38.05
C ASN A 485 -27.87 -1.52 37.97
N VAL A 486 -27.47 -2.01 36.78
CA VAL A 486 -26.18 -2.65 36.56
C VAL A 486 -25.12 -1.57 36.45
N GLU A 487 -24.08 -1.66 37.26
CA GLU A 487 -22.92 -0.76 37.18
C GLU A 487 -22.16 -1.01 35.87
N ILE A 488 -21.86 0.04 35.11
CA ILE A 488 -21.08 -0.03 33.88
C ILE A 488 -19.72 0.62 34.13
N GLU A 489 -18.66 -0.19 34.04
CA GLU A 489 -17.29 0.27 34.16
C GLU A 489 -16.65 0.35 32.77
N LEU A 490 -16.17 1.53 32.39
CA LEU A 490 -15.43 1.74 31.15
C LEU A 490 -13.93 1.50 31.36
N ARG A 491 -13.28 0.81 30.44
CA ARG A 491 -11.82 0.57 30.45
C ARG A 491 -11.21 0.79 29.08
N ASP A 492 -10.12 1.55 29.04
CA ASP A 492 -9.35 1.72 27.82
C ASP A 492 -8.54 0.45 27.52
N LEU A 493 -8.80 -0.17 26.37
CA LEU A 493 -8.11 -1.37 25.94
C LEU A 493 -6.64 -1.10 25.60
N LYS A 494 -6.29 0.13 25.22
CA LYS A 494 -4.90 0.52 24.92
C LYS A 494 -3.98 0.35 26.12
N THR A 495 -4.48 0.62 27.34
CA THR A 495 -3.68 0.45 28.57
C THR A 495 -3.24 -0.99 28.82
N ILE A 496 -4.05 -1.97 28.39
CA ILE A 496 -3.66 -3.40 28.51
C ILE A 496 -2.63 -3.77 27.45
N LEU A 497 -2.63 -3.08 26.34
CA LEU A 497 -1.76 -3.35 25.20
C LEU A 497 -0.39 -2.69 25.35
N ASP A 498 -0.33 -1.52 25.96
CA ASP A 498 0.94 -0.88 26.31
C ASP A 498 1.78 -1.72 27.26
N ASP A 499 1.14 -2.48 28.18
CA ASP A 499 1.81 -3.45 29.07
C ASP A 499 2.34 -4.71 28.33
N VAL A 500 1.99 -4.89 27.04
CA VAL A 500 2.26 -6.11 26.26
C VAL A 500 3.31 -5.90 25.17
N ILE A 501 3.60 -4.68 24.80
CA ILE A 501 4.75 -4.39 23.94
C ILE A 501 6.01 -4.57 24.76
N ILE A 502 6.40 -5.84 25.00
CA ILE A 502 7.76 -6.17 25.40
C ILE A 502 8.59 -5.85 24.16
N GLY A 503 9.27 -4.72 24.21
CA GLY A 503 10.23 -4.33 23.19
C GLY A 503 11.31 -5.40 23.06
N ASP A 504 11.97 -5.45 21.91
CA ASP A 504 13.15 -6.28 21.75
C ASP A 504 14.23 -5.85 22.75
N TYR A 505 15.08 -6.77 23.13
CA TYR A 505 16.22 -6.51 24.03
C TYR A 505 17.51 -6.47 23.23
N ALA A 506 18.38 -5.48 23.50
CA ALA A 506 19.69 -5.38 22.88
C ALA A 506 20.78 -5.06 23.93
N GLU A 507 21.94 -5.71 23.79
CA GLU A 507 23.20 -5.30 24.43
C GLU A 507 24.07 -4.67 23.36
N PHE A 508 24.52 -3.45 23.61
CA PHE A 508 25.35 -2.70 22.68
C PHE A 508 26.26 -1.71 23.44
N HIS A 509 27.30 -1.26 22.77
CA HIS A 509 28.12 -0.16 23.25
C HIS A 509 28.50 0.77 22.12
N ALA A 510 28.65 2.06 22.45
CA ALA A 510 29.11 3.08 21.53
C ALA A 510 30.55 3.46 21.85
N GLU A 511 31.40 3.56 20.84
CA GLU A 511 32.80 3.95 20.98
C GLU A 511 33.20 4.97 19.92
N GLU A 512 34.15 5.85 20.25
CA GLU A 512 34.79 6.73 19.28
C GLU A 512 35.81 5.94 18.47
N ILE A 513 35.72 6.06 17.14
CA ILE A 513 36.64 5.36 16.23
C ILE A 513 37.54 6.35 15.49
N HIS A 514 38.77 5.96 15.24
CA HIS A 514 39.79 6.74 14.56
C HIS A 514 40.28 6.02 13.28
N GLU A 515 39.41 5.19 12.69
CA GLU A 515 39.76 4.38 11.52
C GLU A 515 39.94 5.19 10.24
N ASP A 516 39.31 6.39 10.17
CA ASP A 516 39.39 7.31 9.02
C ASP A 516 40.01 8.66 9.41
N LEU A 517 40.41 9.43 8.37
CA LEU A 517 41.05 10.76 8.52
C LEU A 517 40.17 11.79 9.29
N LEU A 518 38.88 11.56 9.41
CA LEU A 518 37.93 12.49 10.02
C LEU A 518 37.45 12.05 11.41
N GLY A 519 37.75 10.81 11.85
CA GLY A 519 37.18 10.25 13.07
C GLY A 519 35.68 9.97 12.96
N GLY A 520 35.04 9.40 13.99
CA GLY A 520 33.61 9.11 14.03
C GLY A 520 33.26 8.25 15.22
N TYR A 521 32.06 7.69 15.20
CA TYR A 521 31.55 6.80 16.25
C TYR A 521 31.07 5.49 15.63
N ALA A 522 31.16 4.41 16.39
CA ALA A 522 30.54 3.13 16.06
C ALA A 522 29.69 2.65 17.23
N VAL A 523 28.51 2.13 16.92
CA VAL A 523 27.68 1.37 17.85
C VAL A 523 27.79 -0.09 17.48
N THR A 524 28.34 -0.90 18.38
CA THR A 524 28.52 -2.35 18.20
C THR A 524 27.40 -3.07 18.93
N ILE A 525 26.72 -3.97 18.25
CA ILE A 525 25.65 -4.79 18.81
C ILE A 525 26.29 -6.11 19.26
N GLU A 526 26.20 -6.42 20.54
CA GLU A 526 26.76 -7.63 21.13
C GLU A 526 25.74 -8.76 21.20
N LYS A 527 24.46 -8.40 21.48
CA LYS A 527 23.36 -9.35 21.63
C LYS A 527 22.04 -8.70 21.27
N PHE A 528 21.15 -9.49 20.67
CA PHE A 528 19.80 -9.07 20.34
C PHE A 528 18.80 -10.21 20.58
N ILE A 529 17.72 -9.93 21.31
CA ILE A 529 16.67 -10.89 21.63
C ILE A 529 15.33 -10.28 21.26
N SER A 530 14.55 -11.02 20.49
CA SER A 530 13.15 -10.69 20.16
C SER A 530 12.25 -11.87 20.52
N ASP A 531 11.50 -11.74 21.60
CA ASP A 531 10.58 -12.80 22.06
C ASP A 531 9.52 -13.12 21.01
N ARG A 532 9.08 -12.11 20.26
CA ARG A 532 8.12 -12.31 19.17
C ARG A 532 8.72 -13.16 18.05
N VAL A 533 9.93 -12.83 17.59
CA VAL A 533 10.61 -13.60 16.54
C VAL A 533 10.88 -15.02 17.00
N LEU A 534 11.36 -15.20 18.23
CA LEU A 534 11.62 -16.51 18.80
C LEU A 534 10.36 -17.37 18.92
N SER A 535 9.23 -16.77 19.33
CA SER A 535 7.92 -17.44 19.36
C SER A 535 7.49 -17.91 17.96
N LYS A 536 7.64 -17.08 16.93
CA LYS A 536 7.33 -17.43 15.53
C LYS A 536 8.20 -18.57 14.99
N ILE A 537 9.49 -18.55 15.33
CA ILE A 537 10.41 -19.63 14.99
C ILE A 537 10.02 -20.94 15.69
N ALA A 538 9.63 -20.87 16.97
CA ALA A 538 9.16 -22.03 17.72
C ALA A 538 7.89 -22.63 17.12
N GLU A 539 6.89 -21.80 16.75
CA GLU A 539 5.68 -22.23 16.03
C GLU A 539 6.02 -22.90 14.69
N PHE A 540 6.92 -22.31 13.91
CA PHE A 540 7.38 -22.88 12.65
C PHE A 540 8.05 -24.24 12.84
N ASN A 541 8.96 -24.34 13.82
CA ASN A 541 9.67 -25.56 14.15
C ASN A 541 8.69 -26.67 14.56
N GLN A 542 7.70 -26.35 15.39
CA GLN A 542 6.66 -27.29 15.82
C GLN A 542 5.82 -27.80 14.64
N LYS A 543 5.34 -26.88 13.78
CA LYS A 543 4.58 -27.22 12.55
C LYS A 543 5.42 -28.07 11.59
N SER A 544 6.70 -27.74 11.42
CA SER A 544 7.63 -28.46 10.55
C SER A 544 7.89 -29.87 11.07
N LEU A 545 8.01 -30.05 12.38
CA LEU A 545 8.15 -31.36 13.01
C LEU A 545 6.92 -32.23 12.77
N LEU A 546 5.70 -31.70 12.98
CA LEU A 546 4.44 -32.42 12.76
C LEU A 546 4.24 -32.84 11.30
N ASN A 547 4.71 -32.04 10.34
CA ASN A 547 4.58 -32.28 8.90
C ASN A 547 5.81 -32.99 8.31
N SER A 548 6.73 -33.48 9.12
CA SER A 548 7.95 -34.16 8.66
C SER A 548 7.65 -35.52 8.06
N SER A 549 8.39 -35.88 7.00
CA SER A 549 8.29 -37.18 6.34
C SER A 549 9.66 -37.60 5.80
N ALA A 550 9.79 -38.87 5.38
CA ALA A 550 11.03 -39.36 4.78
C ALA A 550 11.45 -38.59 3.50
N LYS A 551 10.47 -37.99 2.79
CA LYS A 551 10.71 -37.13 1.61
C LYS A 551 10.96 -35.67 1.96
N LYS A 552 10.58 -35.23 3.16
CA LYS A 552 10.74 -33.86 3.66
C LYS A 552 11.15 -33.94 5.13
N PRO A 553 12.44 -34.18 5.42
CA PRO A 553 12.92 -34.31 6.78
C PRO A 553 12.77 -33.00 7.56
N TYR A 554 12.60 -33.10 8.87
CA TYR A 554 12.57 -31.97 9.76
C TYR A 554 13.91 -31.26 9.78
N LYS A 555 13.91 -29.95 9.55
CA LYS A 555 15.06 -29.07 9.67
C LYS A 555 14.65 -27.87 10.55
N PRO A 556 15.05 -27.84 11.83
CA PRO A 556 14.73 -26.74 12.70
C PRO A 556 15.48 -25.46 12.31
N ILE A 557 14.84 -24.32 12.54
CA ILE A 557 15.55 -23.04 12.60
C ILE A 557 16.13 -22.91 13.99
N GLU A 558 17.44 -22.81 14.06
CA GLU A 558 18.20 -22.56 15.29
C GLU A 558 18.82 -21.18 15.21
N ILE A 559 18.80 -20.45 16.31
CA ILE A 559 19.32 -19.10 16.45
C ILE A 559 20.55 -19.14 17.36
N SER A 560 21.54 -18.31 17.07
CA SER A 560 22.72 -18.16 17.88
C SER A 560 22.41 -17.54 19.25
N GLU A 561 23.31 -17.67 20.20
CA GLU A 561 23.17 -17.11 21.56
C GLU A 561 23.15 -15.58 21.55
N ASP A 562 23.80 -14.95 20.56
CA ASP A 562 23.81 -13.49 20.39
C ASP A 562 22.64 -12.95 19.60
N GLY A 563 21.96 -13.77 18.80
CA GLY A 563 20.73 -13.44 18.07
C GLY A 563 20.87 -12.37 16.99
N LEU A 564 22.08 -12.03 16.54
CA LEU A 564 22.32 -10.95 15.58
C LEU A 564 21.69 -11.22 14.21
N GLU A 565 21.45 -12.46 13.85
CA GLU A 565 20.74 -12.89 12.65
C GLU A 565 19.24 -12.51 12.63
N LEU A 566 18.73 -12.01 13.74
CA LEU A 566 17.34 -11.51 13.85
C LEU A 566 17.22 -10.03 13.49
N ILE A 567 18.32 -9.34 13.18
CA ILE A 567 18.35 -7.91 12.85
C ILE A 567 18.25 -7.73 11.34
N GLU A 568 17.35 -6.84 10.92
CA GLU A 568 17.15 -6.48 9.52
C GLU A 568 17.66 -5.09 9.19
N PHE A 569 17.56 -4.16 10.14
CA PHE A 569 17.89 -2.76 9.93
C PHE A 569 18.33 -2.12 11.25
N LEU A 570 19.30 -1.22 11.15
CA LEU A 570 19.75 -0.37 12.25
C LEU A 570 19.78 1.08 11.77
N SER A 571 19.46 2.00 12.66
CA SER A 571 19.64 3.42 12.44
C SER A 571 20.06 4.11 13.74
N VAL A 572 20.87 5.15 13.65
CA VAL A 572 21.25 5.99 14.78
C VAL A 572 20.81 7.42 14.56
N ASP A 573 20.36 8.03 15.65
CA ASP A 573 20.05 9.45 15.73
C ASP A 573 21.15 10.14 16.56
N CYS A 574 21.84 11.07 15.91
CA CYS A 574 22.89 11.90 16.52
C CYS A 574 22.39 13.34 16.79
N THR A 575 21.16 13.64 16.39
CA THR A 575 20.58 14.99 16.39
C THR A 575 19.73 15.27 17.61
N ALA A 576 18.86 14.32 18.02
CA ALA A 576 17.92 14.49 19.11
C ALA A 576 17.86 13.27 20.02
N ALA A 577 17.79 13.52 21.35
CA ALA A 577 17.65 12.45 22.35
C ALA A 577 16.20 12.00 22.53
N GLU A 578 15.22 12.82 22.15
CA GLU A 578 13.79 12.55 22.28
C GLU A 578 13.02 13.13 21.10
N GLY A 579 11.78 12.71 20.91
CA GLY A 579 10.88 13.22 19.87
C GLY A 579 11.11 12.58 18.52
N GLU A 580 10.86 13.35 17.45
CA GLU A 580 10.97 12.91 16.06
C GLU A 580 12.32 12.23 15.78
N TRP A 581 12.30 11.16 14.99
CA TRP A 581 13.51 10.41 14.65
C TRP A 581 14.27 11.06 13.49
N HIS A 582 15.60 11.19 13.67
CA HIS A 582 16.52 11.64 12.63
C HIS A 582 17.45 10.49 12.28
N SER A 583 17.40 10.02 11.05
CA SER A 583 18.23 8.92 10.58
C SER A 583 19.57 9.46 10.09
N ASP A 584 20.48 9.77 11.02
CA ASP A 584 21.80 10.32 10.68
C ASP A 584 22.73 9.27 10.04
N SER A 585 22.53 8.00 10.36
CA SER A 585 23.16 6.87 9.70
C SER A 585 22.27 5.64 9.77
N GLU A 586 22.28 4.81 8.72
CA GLU A 586 21.51 3.59 8.67
C GLU A 586 22.24 2.43 7.98
N VAL A 587 21.97 1.22 8.44
CA VAL A 587 22.45 -0.03 7.87
C VAL A 587 21.27 -0.95 7.67
N LYS A 588 21.00 -1.32 6.42
CA LYS A 588 20.03 -2.35 6.07
C LYS A 588 20.76 -3.63 5.68
N ILE A 589 20.28 -4.78 6.17
CA ILE A 589 20.90 -6.08 6.00
C ILE A 589 19.99 -6.94 5.12
N ASP A 590 20.50 -7.41 3.98
CA ASP A 590 19.73 -8.28 3.10
C ASP A 590 19.56 -9.70 3.69
N LYS A 591 18.76 -10.54 3.03
CA LYS A 591 18.51 -11.91 3.45
C LYS A 591 19.77 -12.80 3.52
N ASN A 592 20.83 -12.44 2.83
CA ASN A 592 22.11 -13.16 2.82
C ASN A 592 23.14 -12.57 3.80
N GLY A 593 22.78 -11.50 4.54
CA GLY A 593 23.66 -10.83 5.48
C GLY A 593 24.54 -9.73 4.89
N PHE A 594 24.33 -9.35 3.61
CA PHE A 594 25.05 -8.25 2.98
C PHE A 594 24.42 -6.90 3.34
N VAL A 595 25.30 -5.90 3.52
CA VAL A 595 24.88 -4.51 3.72
C VAL A 595 24.26 -3.94 2.44
N ILE A 596 23.18 -3.19 2.60
CA ILE A 596 22.55 -2.38 1.55
C ILE A 596 22.78 -0.92 1.92
N ILE A 597 23.38 -0.15 1.02
CA ILE A 597 23.61 1.29 1.18
C ILE A 597 22.83 2.03 0.08
N ASN A 598 21.95 2.97 0.47
CA ASN A 598 21.14 3.75 -0.48
C ASN A 598 20.43 2.85 -1.53
N GLY A 599 19.81 1.77 -1.07
CA GLY A 599 19.11 0.80 -1.93
C GLY A 599 20.02 -0.15 -2.74
N ASN A 600 21.32 0.07 -2.77
CA ASN A 600 22.26 -0.75 -3.51
C ASN A 600 22.88 -1.84 -2.64
N LYS A 601 22.73 -3.08 -3.06
CA LYS A 601 23.34 -4.22 -2.38
C LYS A 601 24.88 -4.19 -2.57
N THR A 602 25.60 -4.22 -1.45
CA THR A 602 27.05 -4.37 -1.46
C THR A 602 27.46 -5.86 -1.49
N LYS A 603 28.78 -6.11 -1.55
CA LYS A 603 29.36 -7.45 -1.39
C LYS A 603 29.98 -7.66 0.01
N GLU A 604 29.73 -6.71 0.91
CA GLU A 604 30.26 -6.73 2.26
C GLU A 604 29.23 -7.29 3.21
N PHE A 605 29.59 -8.25 4.02
CA PHE A 605 28.75 -8.71 5.11
C PHE A 605 28.67 -7.65 6.20
N TRP A 606 27.49 -7.53 6.82
CA TRP A 606 27.36 -6.70 8.01
C TRP A 606 28.31 -7.25 9.12
N ASP A 607 29.01 -6.35 9.76
CA ASP A 607 30.04 -6.65 10.78
C ASP A 607 29.54 -6.54 12.23
N GLY A 608 28.25 -6.39 12.44
CA GLY A 608 27.65 -6.19 13.78
C GLY A 608 27.69 -4.73 14.26
N ARG A 609 28.07 -3.77 13.39
CA ARG A 609 28.25 -2.36 13.74
C ARG A 609 27.44 -1.44 12.87
N ILE A 610 27.12 -0.27 13.43
CA ILE A 610 26.67 0.90 12.68
C ILE A 610 27.60 2.07 12.99
N ARG A 611 28.05 2.77 11.95
CA ARG A 611 29.00 3.89 12.03
C ARG A 611 28.29 5.21 11.75
N CYS A 612 28.69 6.28 12.43
CA CYS A 612 28.18 7.63 12.23
C CYS A 612 29.29 8.67 12.46
N GLU A 613 29.10 9.87 11.89
CA GLU A 613 30.09 10.95 12.00
C GLU A 613 30.02 11.64 13.37
N ASN A 614 28.81 11.83 13.91
CA ASN A 614 28.56 12.51 15.16
C ASN A 614 28.28 11.50 16.30
N LYS A 615 28.41 11.96 17.55
CA LYS A 615 28.10 11.13 18.71
C LYS A 615 26.64 10.68 18.67
N PRO A 616 26.37 9.37 18.64
CA PRO A 616 25.01 8.86 18.63
C PRO A 616 24.33 9.11 19.99
N LEU A 617 23.03 9.46 19.92
CA LEU A 617 22.17 9.71 21.09
C LEU A 617 21.13 8.60 21.27
N ARG A 618 20.61 8.05 20.14
CA ARG A 618 19.63 6.96 20.13
C ARG A 618 19.99 5.91 19.10
N LEU A 619 19.65 4.66 19.39
CA LEU A 619 19.77 3.52 18.48
C LEU A 619 18.38 2.96 18.19
N LYS A 620 18.04 2.77 16.92
CA LYS A 620 16.85 2.05 16.47
C LYS A 620 17.27 0.75 15.80
N ILE A 621 16.68 -0.37 16.24
CA ILE A 621 16.85 -1.67 15.59
C ILE A 621 15.49 -2.17 15.12
N ARG A 622 15.44 -2.64 13.88
CA ARG A 622 14.29 -3.36 13.31
C ARG A 622 14.64 -4.84 13.22
N ASN A 623 13.79 -5.68 13.80
CA ASN A 623 13.93 -7.12 13.68
C ASN A 623 13.38 -7.64 12.34
N ILE A 624 13.66 -8.92 12.04
CA ILE A 624 13.25 -9.56 10.77
C ILE A 624 11.73 -9.68 10.58
N CYS A 625 10.92 -9.56 11.64
CA CYS A 625 9.48 -9.47 11.59
C CYS A 625 8.97 -8.03 11.38
N GLY A 626 9.87 -7.05 11.44
CA GLY A 626 9.59 -5.63 11.16
C GLY A 626 9.26 -4.82 12.41
N ASP A 627 9.38 -5.36 13.65
CA ASP A 627 9.22 -4.53 14.84
C ASP A 627 10.46 -3.66 15.03
N GLU A 628 10.24 -2.42 15.45
CA GLU A 628 11.28 -1.44 15.73
C GLU A 628 11.29 -1.13 17.22
N THR A 629 12.48 -1.15 17.80
CA THR A 629 12.72 -0.73 19.17
C THR A 629 13.81 0.33 19.19
N VAL A 630 13.66 1.33 20.04
CA VAL A 630 14.59 2.44 20.20
C VAL A 630 15.19 2.39 21.60
N TRP A 631 16.49 2.64 21.69
CA TRP A 631 17.25 2.73 22.94
C TRP A 631 18.03 4.04 22.96
N ASP A 632 18.18 4.59 24.16
CA ASP A 632 19.10 5.70 24.42
C ASP A 632 20.54 5.19 24.49
N ILE A 633 21.52 6.00 23.99
CA ILE A 633 22.96 5.66 23.97
C ILE A 633 23.74 6.51 24.97
#